data_4e114b560c3fa1af43e79670d41c6772
#
_entry.id   4e114b560c3fa1af43e79670d41c6772
#
_cell.length_a   1.000
_cell.length_b   1.000
_cell.length_c   1.000
_cell.angle_alpha   90.00
_cell.angle_beta   90.00
_cell.angle_gamma   90.00
#
_symmetry.space_group_name_H-M   'P 1'
#
loop_
_entity.id
_entity.type
_entity.pdbx_description
1 polymer ?
#
loop_
_entity_poly.entity_id
_entity_poly.type
_entity_poly.pdbx_seq_one_letter_code
_entity_poly.pdbx_strand_id
1 'polypeptide(L)'
;LSSNMFALTKEKSLNENSILSPSSVYGLAKSSTYLAAKMYRKINNSFICGAIFFNHESPRRSEEYVTKKIVKSVCEIYKKKRKYIYLGDISAKIDWGYAKEYVEIAWKIMQQKKPEFFIIGTGFATSVKEFVIECFKYVDLNYKNYLKIDKKLLRPSKTLTLRANTSKAK
;
A
#
# COMPACT_ATOMS: atom_id res chain seq x y z
N LEU A 1 -8.86 1.06 8.09
CA LEU A 1 -7.58 0.95 8.80
C LEU A 1 -6.42 0.88 7.80
N SER A 2 -5.18 0.65 8.24
CA SER A 2 -4.00 0.72 7.36
C SER A 2 -2.92 -0.27 7.80
N SER A 3 -2.20 -0.87 6.85
CA SER A 3 -1.00 -1.67 7.10
C SER A 3 0.13 -0.91 7.82
N ASN A 4 0.10 0.44 7.80
CA ASN A 4 1.04 1.27 8.56
C ASN A 4 0.96 1.08 10.09
N MET A 5 -0.07 0.40 10.59
CA MET A 5 -0.15 -0.05 11.98
C MET A 5 0.95 -1.07 12.34
N PHE A 6 1.53 -1.72 11.32
CA PHE A 6 2.55 -2.78 11.47
C PHE A 6 3.93 -2.37 10.95
N ALA A 7 4.18 -1.09 10.73
CA ALA A 7 5.32 -0.59 9.96
C ALA A 7 6.72 -0.97 10.50
N LEU A 8 6.86 -1.26 11.80
CA LEU A 8 8.12 -1.67 12.43
C LEU A 8 8.19 -3.17 12.76
N THR A 9 7.18 -3.95 12.38
CA THR A 9 7.18 -5.39 12.66
C THR A 9 8.28 -6.12 11.90
N LYS A 10 8.81 -7.18 12.49
CA LYS A 10 9.74 -8.10 11.83
C LYS A 10 9.03 -9.25 11.10
N GLU A 11 7.71 -9.32 11.20
CA GLU A 11 6.91 -10.34 10.52
C GLU A 11 6.96 -10.15 9.00
N LYS A 12 7.18 -11.24 8.26
CA LYS A 12 7.26 -11.22 6.79
C LYS A 12 5.88 -11.21 6.12
N SER A 13 4.86 -11.68 6.83
CA SER A 13 3.49 -11.81 6.33
C SER A 13 2.53 -11.46 7.45
N LEU A 14 1.71 -10.45 7.25
CA LEU A 14 0.86 -9.84 8.27
C LEU A 14 -0.56 -10.35 8.21
N ASN A 15 -1.10 -10.72 9.35
CA ASN A 15 -2.50 -11.12 9.53
C ASN A 15 -3.16 -10.28 10.64
N GLU A 16 -4.42 -10.52 10.92
CA GLU A 16 -5.23 -9.76 11.88
C GLU A 16 -4.75 -9.88 13.33
N ASN A 17 -3.87 -10.85 13.63
CA ASN A 17 -3.27 -11.09 14.94
C ASN A 17 -1.85 -10.53 15.06
N SER A 18 -1.30 -9.98 13.98
CA SER A 18 0.05 -9.40 13.98
C SER A 18 0.16 -8.24 14.98
N ILE A 19 1.35 -8.11 15.58
CA ILE A 19 1.60 -7.11 16.63
C ILE A 19 1.61 -5.71 16.02
N LEU A 20 0.82 -4.80 16.62
CA LEU A 20 0.83 -3.39 16.23
C LEU A 20 2.18 -2.75 16.55
N SER A 21 2.81 -2.18 15.56
CA SER A 21 4.13 -1.56 15.67
C SER A 21 4.24 -0.37 14.69
N PRO A 22 3.49 0.73 14.94
CA PRO A 22 3.49 1.90 14.05
C PRO A 22 4.80 2.67 14.10
N SER A 23 5.23 3.23 12.95
CA SER A 23 6.43 4.07 12.83
C SER A 23 6.13 5.54 12.56
N SER A 24 4.87 5.94 12.57
CA SER A 24 4.43 7.30 12.25
C SER A 24 3.19 7.68 13.03
N VAL A 25 2.93 8.99 13.17
CA VAL A 25 1.70 9.52 13.78
C VAL A 25 0.45 8.99 13.05
N TYR A 26 0.51 8.87 11.72
CA TYR A 26 -0.57 8.26 10.94
C TYR A 26 -0.80 6.79 11.34
N GLY A 27 0.25 5.99 11.41
CA GLY A 27 0.17 4.60 11.84
C GLY A 27 -0.36 4.46 13.27
N LEU A 28 0.10 5.32 14.17
CA LEU A 28 -0.39 5.39 15.56
C LEU A 28 -1.89 5.70 15.62
N ALA A 29 -2.36 6.72 14.90
CA ALA A 29 -3.76 7.07 14.84
C ALA A 29 -4.63 5.90 14.32
N LYS A 30 -4.17 5.17 13.29
CA LYS A 30 -4.86 3.98 12.78
C LYS A 30 -4.86 2.82 13.78
N SER A 31 -3.77 2.64 14.53
CA SER A 31 -3.70 1.65 15.64
C SER A 31 -4.69 1.99 16.76
N SER A 32 -4.76 3.26 17.16
CA SER A 32 -5.72 3.73 18.18
C SER A 32 -7.17 3.51 17.72
N THR A 33 -7.47 3.83 16.47
CA THR A 33 -8.80 3.55 15.87
C THR A 33 -9.15 2.06 15.89
N TYR A 34 -8.18 1.18 15.58
CA TYR A 34 -8.38 -0.26 15.63
C TYR A 34 -8.68 -0.76 17.05
N LEU A 35 -7.89 -0.29 18.03
CA LEU A 35 -8.07 -0.67 19.44
C LEU A 35 -9.40 -0.14 19.98
N ALA A 36 -9.76 1.11 19.69
CA ALA A 36 -11.05 1.68 20.07
C ALA A 36 -12.22 0.87 19.48
N ALA A 37 -12.17 0.51 18.21
CA ALA A 37 -13.19 -0.31 17.56
C ALA A 37 -13.33 -1.69 18.23
N LYS A 38 -12.23 -2.34 18.62
CA LYS A 38 -12.27 -3.60 19.40
C LYS A 38 -12.91 -3.42 20.76
N MET A 39 -12.59 -2.33 21.47
CA MET A 39 -13.19 -2.01 22.77
C MET A 39 -14.70 -1.77 22.66
N TYR A 40 -15.14 -0.94 21.72
CA TYR A 40 -16.57 -0.67 21.50
C TYR A 40 -17.35 -1.93 21.17
N ARG A 41 -16.81 -2.82 20.34
CA ARG A 41 -17.42 -4.13 20.07
C ARG A 41 -17.63 -4.94 21.36
N LYS A 42 -16.58 -4.99 22.20
CA LYS A 42 -16.60 -5.78 23.44
C LYS A 42 -17.57 -5.21 24.49
N ILE A 43 -17.59 -3.88 24.65
CA ILE A 43 -18.37 -3.22 25.71
C ILE A 43 -19.84 -3.06 25.31
N ASN A 44 -20.09 -2.65 24.08
CA ASN A 44 -21.43 -2.24 23.63
C ASN A 44 -22.09 -3.27 22.69
N ASN A 45 -21.46 -4.40 22.45
CA ASN A 45 -21.89 -5.41 21.45
C ASN A 45 -22.20 -4.78 20.07
N SER A 46 -21.44 -3.73 19.71
CA SER A 46 -21.68 -2.96 18.49
C SER A 46 -21.24 -3.70 17.25
N PHE A 47 -21.98 -3.56 16.14
CA PHE A 47 -21.59 -4.08 14.85
C PHE A 47 -20.54 -3.18 14.19
N ILE A 48 -19.27 -3.39 14.51
CA ILE A 48 -18.13 -2.64 13.96
C ILE A 48 -17.22 -3.58 13.21
N CYS A 49 -17.18 -3.46 11.89
CA CYS A 49 -16.23 -4.16 11.01
C CYS A 49 -15.03 -3.28 10.71
N GLY A 50 -13.94 -3.89 10.24
CA GLY A 50 -12.77 -3.14 9.81
C GLY A 50 -11.99 -3.81 8.70
N ALA A 51 -11.67 -3.03 7.67
CA ALA A 51 -10.72 -3.40 6.64
C ALA A 51 -9.35 -2.77 6.94
N ILE A 52 -8.32 -3.60 7.08
CA ILE A 52 -6.92 -3.18 7.26
C ILE A 52 -6.30 -3.18 5.87
N PHE A 53 -6.35 -2.05 5.19
CA PHE A 53 -5.90 -1.92 3.83
C PHE A 53 -4.38 -1.84 3.71
N PHE A 54 -3.85 -2.64 2.82
CA PHE A 54 -2.54 -2.46 2.23
C PHE A 54 -2.60 -1.39 1.14
N ASN A 55 -1.48 -1.10 0.49
CA ASN A 55 -1.45 -0.04 -0.51
C ASN A 55 -2.37 -0.37 -1.69
N HIS A 56 -3.19 0.58 -2.08
CA HIS A 56 -4.13 0.41 -3.17
C HIS A 56 -4.09 1.62 -4.09
N GLU A 57 -4.09 1.36 -5.38
CA GLU A 57 -3.80 2.31 -6.43
C GLU A 57 -4.95 2.39 -7.44
N SER A 58 -5.09 3.54 -8.09
CA SER A 58 -6.06 3.74 -9.15
C SER A 58 -5.63 4.90 -10.05
N PRO A 59 -6.30 5.12 -11.21
CA PRO A 59 -6.10 6.32 -12.01
C PRO A 59 -6.34 7.63 -11.26
N ARG A 60 -7.09 7.59 -10.15
CA ARG A 60 -7.39 8.76 -9.27
C ARG A 60 -6.35 9.01 -8.20
N ARG A 61 -5.27 8.22 -8.14
CA ARG A 61 -4.19 8.42 -7.16
C ARG A 61 -3.56 9.80 -7.33
N SER A 62 -3.26 10.48 -6.21
CA SER A 62 -2.55 11.75 -6.23
C SER A 62 -1.12 11.61 -6.79
N GLU A 63 -0.64 12.64 -7.48
CA GLU A 63 0.67 12.66 -8.15
C GLU A 63 1.86 12.60 -7.20
N GLU A 64 1.68 12.88 -5.93
CA GLU A 64 2.69 12.78 -4.88
C GLU A 64 3.12 11.33 -4.61
N TYR A 65 2.24 10.37 -4.93
CA TYR A 65 2.53 8.96 -4.71
C TYR A 65 3.34 8.36 -5.85
N VAL A 66 4.28 7.48 -5.47
CA VAL A 66 5.29 6.93 -6.37
C VAL A 66 4.69 6.26 -7.60
N THR A 67 3.62 5.52 -7.49
CA THR A 67 2.95 4.84 -8.61
C THR A 67 2.41 5.83 -9.64
N LYS A 68 1.66 6.83 -9.20
CA LYS A 68 1.13 7.87 -10.09
C LYS A 68 2.25 8.73 -10.70
N LYS A 69 3.26 9.07 -9.89
CA LYS A 69 4.46 9.78 -10.37
C LYS A 69 5.15 9.01 -11.50
N ILE A 70 5.31 7.68 -11.35
CA ILE A 70 5.95 6.85 -12.38
C ILE A 70 5.10 6.84 -13.64
N VAL A 71 3.82 6.48 -13.55
CA VAL A 71 2.92 6.40 -14.71
C VAL A 71 2.86 7.73 -15.48
N LYS A 72 2.67 8.85 -14.76
CA LYS A 72 2.65 10.19 -15.37
C LYS A 72 3.96 10.50 -16.07
N SER A 73 5.10 10.25 -15.40
CA SER A 73 6.42 10.52 -15.98
C SER A 73 6.69 9.68 -17.22
N VAL A 74 6.31 8.40 -17.23
CA VAL A 74 6.45 7.52 -18.40
C VAL A 74 5.61 8.04 -19.57
N CYS A 75 4.36 8.44 -19.32
CA CYS A 75 3.52 9.05 -20.35
C CYS A 75 4.11 10.35 -20.91
N GLU A 76 4.68 11.21 -20.05
CA GLU A 76 5.33 12.45 -20.48
C GLU A 76 6.62 12.19 -21.27
N ILE A 77 7.41 11.16 -20.89
CA ILE A 77 8.61 10.72 -21.62
C ILE A 77 8.21 10.19 -22.99
N TYR A 78 7.23 9.33 -23.07
CA TYR A 78 6.71 8.80 -24.33
C TYR A 78 6.26 9.93 -25.28
N LYS A 79 5.59 10.95 -24.74
CA LYS A 79 5.17 12.15 -25.49
C LYS A 79 6.30 13.16 -25.73
N LYS A 80 7.56 12.84 -25.40
CA LYS A 80 8.74 13.73 -25.50
C LYS A 80 8.62 15.04 -24.73
N LYS A 81 7.75 15.11 -23.72
CA LYS A 81 7.54 16.28 -22.85
C LYS A 81 8.47 16.27 -21.62
N ARG A 82 9.13 15.15 -21.34
CA ARG A 82 10.05 14.96 -20.23
C ARG A 82 11.23 14.11 -20.67
N LYS A 83 12.43 14.43 -20.20
CA LYS A 83 13.65 13.68 -20.55
C LYS A 83 13.93 12.53 -19.57
N TYR A 84 13.74 12.75 -18.26
CA TYR A 84 14.07 11.78 -17.21
C TYR A 84 13.00 11.72 -16.13
N ILE A 85 12.92 10.56 -15.46
CA ILE A 85 12.25 10.41 -14.18
C ILE A 85 13.29 10.29 -13.07
N TYR A 86 13.08 11.01 -11.95
CA TYR A 86 13.92 10.96 -10.76
C TYR A 86 13.18 10.25 -9.62
N LEU A 87 13.78 9.17 -9.11
CA LEU A 87 13.26 8.38 -7.99
C LEU A 87 14.34 8.23 -6.92
N GLY A 88 13.91 7.99 -5.67
CA GLY A 88 14.79 7.63 -4.56
C GLY A 88 15.07 6.13 -4.53
N ASP A 89 14.66 5.45 -3.44
CA ASP A 89 14.84 4.02 -3.29
C ASP A 89 13.86 3.23 -4.18
N ILE A 90 14.40 2.59 -5.21
CA ILE A 90 13.64 1.71 -6.11
C ILE A 90 13.64 0.25 -5.69
N SER A 91 14.39 -0.11 -4.63
CA SER A 91 14.44 -1.47 -4.10
C SER A 91 13.29 -1.78 -3.13
N ALA A 92 12.63 -0.74 -2.60
CA ALA A 92 11.51 -0.87 -1.68
C ALA A 92 10.40 -1.73 -2.29
N LYS A 93 9.96 -2.75 -1.55
CA LYS A 93 8.90 -3.68 -1.98
C LYS A 93 7.60 -3.35 -1.27
N ILE A 94 6.51 -3.29 -2.01
CA ILE A 94 5.21 -2.86 -1.54
C ILE A 94 4.13 -3.79 -2.09
N ASP A 95 3.20 -4.19 -1.24
CA ASP A 95 2.00 -4.93 -1.64
C ASP A 95 0.98 -3.90 -2.16
N TRP A 96 0.85 -3.81 -3.48
CA TRP A 96 -0.09 -2.92 -4.18
C TRP A 96 -1.25 -3.72 -4.76
N GLY A 97 -2.46 -3.22 -4.56
CA GLY A 97 -3.67 -3.73 -5.17
C GLY A 97 -4.46 -2.66 -5.92
N TYR A 98 -5.55 -3.06 -6.54
CA TYR A 98 -6.44 -2.15 -7.26
C TYR A 98 -7.54 -1.60 -6.33
N ALA A 99 -7.64 -0.28 -6.23
CA ALA A 99 -8.53 0.36 -5.26
C ALA A 99 -10.01 0.00 -5.42
N LYS A 100 -10.46 -0.30 -6.64
CA LYS A 100 -11.85 -0.73 -6.90
C LYS A 100 -12.16 -2.04 -6.17
N GLU A 101 -11.26 -3.03 -6.24
CA GLU A 101 -11.42 -4.31 -5.55
C GLU A 101 -11.46 -4.11 -4.02
N TYR A 102 -10.62 -3.21 -3.51
CA TYR A 102 -10.60 -2.89 -2.07
C TYR A 102 -11.91 -2.29 -1.58
N VAL A 103 -12.54 -1.42 -2.38
CA VAL A 103 -13.84 -0.83 -2.06
C VAL A 103 -14.94 -1.90 -2.11
N GLU A 104 -14.93 -2.79 -3.09
CA GLU A 104 -15.87 -3.91 -3.19
C GLU A 104 -15.75 -4.84 -1.98
N ILE A 105 -14.52 -5.15 -1.54
CA ILE A 105 -14.28 -5.97 -0.35
C ILE A 105 -14.77 -5.24 0.91
N ALA A 106 -14.54 -3.92 1.03
CA ALA A 106 -15.03 -3.14 2.16
C ALA A 106 -16.56 -3.23 2.28
N TRP A 107 -17.26 -3.14 1.15
CA TRP A 107 -18.71 -3.33 1.12
C TRP A 107 -19.13 -4.74 1.55
N LYS A 108 -18.47 -5.78 1.04
CA LYS A 108 -18.72 -7.19 1.42
C LYS A 108 -18.49 -7.44 2.92
N ILE A 109 -17.47 -6.81 3.52
CA ILE A 109 -17.20 -6.90 4.96
C ILE A 109 -18.39 -6.39 5.78
N MET A 110 -19.06 -5.35 5.33
CA MET A 110 -20.25 -4.79 6.01
C MET A 110 -21.50 -5.68 5.87
N GLN A 111 -21.50 -6.62 4.92
CA GLN A 111 -22.61 -7.59 4.74
C GLN A 111 -22.45 -8.86 5.57
N GLN A 112 -21.35 -9.00 6.34
CA GLN A 112 -21.10 -10.18 7.15
C GLN A 112 -22.11 -10.29 8.30
N LYS A 113 -22.45 -11.52 8.71
CA LYS A 113 -23.34 -11.78 9.86
C LYS A 113 -22.71 -11.41 11.20
N LYS A 114 -21.38 -11.44 11.28
CA LYS A 114 -20.62 -11.11 12.49
C LYS A 114 -19.59 -10.04 12.18
N PRO A 115 -19.43 -9.06 13.09
CA PRO A 115 -18.44 -7.99 12.87
C PRO A 115 -17.02 -8.55 13.04
N GLU A 116 -16.20 -8.40 12.00
CA GLU A 116 -14.83 -8.87 11.97
C GLU A 116 -13.86 -7.83 11.40
N PHE A 117 -12.56 -8.03 11.66
CA PHE A 117 -11.49 -7.29 11.01
C PHE A 117 -10.83 -8.20 9.97
N PHE A 118 -10.51 -7.62 8.81
CA PHE A 118 -9.87 -8.32 7.70
C PHE A 118 -8.69 -7.54 7.18
N ILE A 119 -7.58 -8.23 6.93
CA ILE A 119 -6.47 -7.68 6.14
C ILE A 119 -6.80 -7.79 4.66
N ILE A 120 -6.69 -6.66 3.96
CA ILE A 120 -6.95 -6.57 2.53
C ILE A 120 -5.67 -6.14 1.82
N GLY A 121 -5.18 -7.01 0.96
CA GLY A 121 -3.97 -6.86 0.17
C GLY A 121 -3.94 -7.92 -0.93
N THR A 122 -2.89 -7.91 -1.74
CA THR A 122 -2.69 -8.91 -2.79
C THR A 122 -1.95 -10.15 -2.29
N GLY A 123 -1.18 -10.00 -1.23
CA GLY A 123 -0.26 -11.03 -0.73
C GLY A 123 1.07 -11.06 -1.49
N PHE A 124 1.26 -10.16 -2.47
CA PHE A 124 2.48 -10.05 -3.27
C PHE A 124 3.12 -8.69 -3.07
N ALA A 125 4.42 -8.67 -2.80
CA ALA A 125 5.17 -7.42 -2.68
C ALA A 125 6.06 -7.23 -3.90
N THR A 126 5.75 -6.19 -4.68
CA THR A 126 6.46 -5.80 -5.90
C THR A 126 7.39 -4.63 -5.59
N SER A 127 8.62 -4.64 -6.11
CA SER A 127 9.55 -3.52 -5.94
C SER A 127 9.15 -2.32 -6.81
N VAL A 128 9.51 -1.12 -6.36
CA VAL A 128 9.36 0.09 -7.18
C VAL A 128 10.08 -0.07 -8.53
N LYS A 129 11.24 -0.75 -8.55
CA LYS A 129 11.98 -1.05 -9.78
C LYS A 129 11.16 -1.90 -10.75
N GLU A 130 10.56 -2.99 -10.26
CA GLU A 130 9.70 -3.86 -11.10
C GLU A 130 8.52 -3.07 -11.68
N PHE A 131 7.88 -2.22 -10.86
CA PHE A 131 6.79 -1.36 -11.33
C PHE A 131 7.27 -0.38 -12.43
N VAL A 132 8.45 0.24 -12.26
CA VAL A 132 9.05 1.10 -13.31
C VAL A 132 9.27 0.31 -14.60
N ILE A 133 9.86 -0.89 -14.50
CA ILE A 133 10.14 -1.74 -15.68
C ILE A 133 8.86 -2.01 -16.45
N GLU A 134 7.79 -2.43 -15.77
CA GLU A 134 6.51 -2.73 -16.41
C GLU A 134 5.89 -1.48 -17.06
N CYS A 135 5.95 -0.32 -16.41
CA CYS A 135 5.45 0.92 -16.99
C CYS A 135 6.19 1.31 -18.28
N PHE A 136 7.52 1.18 -18.31
CA PHE A 136 8.31 1.49 -19.50
C PHE A 136 8.13 0.44 -20.62
N LYS A 137 8.00 -0.83 -20.26
CA LYS A 137 7.70 -1.91 -21.20
C LYS A 137 6.37 -1.69 -21.91
N TYR A 138 5.36 -1.17 -21.22
CA TYR A 138 4.05 -0.88 -21.80
C TYR A 138 4.09 0.14 -22.95
N VAL A 139 5.13 0.98 -23.02
CA VAL A 139 5.34 1.99 -24.08
C VAL A 139 6.57 1.70 -24.95
N ASP A 140 7.08 0.47 -24.93
CA ASP A 140 8.24 0.00 -25.70
C ASP A 140 9.52 0.82 -25.50
N LEU A 141 9.74 1.33 -24.28
CA LEU A 141 10.93 2.09 -23.91
C LEU A 141 11.80 1.36 -22.90
N ASN A 142 13.13 1.48 -23.04
CA ASN A 142 14.05 0.94 -22.05
C ASN A 142 14.22 1.93 -20.88
N TYR A 143 13.73 1.56 -19.69
CA TYR A 143 13.76 2.38 -18.48
C TYR A 143 15.17 2.88 -18.10
N LYS A 144 16.24 2.12 -18.41
CA LYS A 144 17.62 2.49 -18.10
C LYS A 144 18.06 3.80 -18.72
N ASN A 145 17.48 4.16 -19.87
CA ASN A 145 17.77 5.41 -20.57
C ASN A 145 17.14 6.65 -19.91
N TYR A 146 16.13 6.44 -19.08
CA TYR A 146 15.27 7.52 -18.55
C TYR A 146 15.24 7.62 -17.05
N LEU A 147 15.52 6.53 -16.32
CA LEU A 147 15.53 6.52 -14.85
C LEU A 147 16.83 7.09 -14.30
N LYS A 148 16.71 8.04 -13.39
CA LYS A 148 17.80 8.61 -12.59
C LYS A 148 17.48 8.44 -11.10
N ILE A 149 18.47 8.02 -10.32
CA ILE A 149 18.34 7.95 -8.86
C ILE A 149 18.77 9.28 -8.27
N ASP A 150 17.88 9.86 -7.45
CA ASP A 150 18.16 11.09 -6.71
C ASP A 150 18.24 10.79 -5.21
N LYS A 151 19.42 10.96 -4.63
CA LYS A 151 19.67 10.73 -3.20
C LYS A 151 18.83 11.65 -2.28
N LYS A 152 18.43 12.82 -2.75
CA LYS A 152 17.57 13.75 -1.99
C LYS A 152 16.15 13.19 -1.78
N LEU A 153 15.74 12.24 -2.61
CA LEU A 153 14.43 11.57 -2.53
C LEU A 153 14.47 10.29 -1.69
N LEU A 154 15.61 9.93 -1.12
CA LEU A 154 15.71 8.80 -0.20
C LEU A 154 15.01 9.14 1.11
N ARG A 155 14.20 8.19 1.59
CA ARG A 155 13.60 8.31 2.92
C ARG A 155 14.64 8.04 4.01
N PRO A 156 14.57 8.72 5.18
CA PRO A 156 15.53 8.51 6.27
C PRO A 156 15.53 7.08 6.83
N SER A 157 14.40 6.39 6.76
CA SER A 157 14.26 5.01 7.23
C SER A 157 14.05 4.04 6.08
N LYS A 158 14.66 2.86 6.17
CA LYS A 158 14.37 1.75 5.25
C LYS A 158 12.89 1.36 5.38
N THR A 159 12.19 1.35 4.26
CA THR A 159 10.82 0.81 4.21
C THR A 159 10.90 -0.71 4.34
N LEU A 160 10.33 -1.27 5.40
CA LEU A 160 10.20 -2.71 5.54
C LEU A 160 9.21 -3.24 4.49
N THR A 161 9.50 -4.42 3.97
CA THR A 161 8.58 -5.12 3.08
C THR A 161 7.43 -5.69 3.90
N LEU A 162 6.26 -5.07 3.81
CA LEU A 162 5.03 -5.57 4.41
C LEU A 162 4.23 -6.32 3.33
N ARG A 163 3.81 -7.55 3.64
CA ARG A 163 3.00 -8.39 2.76
C ARG A 163 1.75 -8.85 3.50
N ALA A 164 0.60 -8.73 2.87
CA ALA A 164 -0.67 -9.18 3.41
C ALA A 164 -0.75 -10.71 3.45
N ASN A 165 -1.23 -11.27 4.56
CA ASN A 165 -1.81 -12.61 4.60
C ASN A 165 -3.33 -12.46 4.55
N THR A 166 -3.91 -12.76 3.40
CA THR A 166 -5.34 -12.57 3.12
C THR A 166 -6.16 -13.84 3.30
N SER A 167 -5.62 -14.85 3.98
CA SER A 167 -6.27 -16.16 4.13
C SER A 167 -7.65 -16.07 4.78
N LYS A 168 -7.85 -15.11 5.70
CA LYS A 168 -9.13 -14.87 6.35
C LYS A 168 -10.14 -14.17 5.44
N ALA A 169 -9.70 -13.40 4.47
CA ALA A 169 -10.56 -12.61 3.58
C ALA A 169 -11.00 -13.39 2.32
N LYS A 170 -10.45 -14.58 2.09
CA LYS A 170 -10.81 -15.51 0.99
C LYS A 170 -11.96 -16.41 1.42
#